data_df4cbd94bd27b423d3017fd4426d3cd3
#
_entry.id   df4cbd94bd27b423d3017fd4426d3cd3
#
_cell.length_a   1.000
_cell.length_b   1.000
_cell.length_c   1.000
_cell.angle_alpha   90.00
_cell.angle_beta   90.00
_cell.angle_gamma   90.00
#
_symmetry.space_group_name_H-M   'P 1'
#
loop_
_entity.id
_entity.type
_entity.pdbx_description
1 polymer ?
#
loop_
_entity_poly.entity_id
_entity_poly.type
_entity_poly.pdbx_seq_one_letter_code
_entity_poly.pdbx_strand_id
1 'polypeptide(L)' 'MLDLELRPLGIRVNAVASALIDNVRNRPYLPPDLLAHAIAPGAIADIIVYLVSDAAAPVSGAVVPAYGA' A
#
# COMPACT_ATOMS: atom_id res chain seq x y z
N MET A 1 14.91 -5.63 11.75
CA MET A 1 13.85 -5.41 10.76
C MET A 1 13.80 -6.59 9.79
N LEU A 2 12.62 -7.03 9.44
CA LEU A 2 12.41 -8.20 8.57
C LEU A 2 13.11 -8.05 7.22
N ASP A 3 13.06 -6.86 6.60
CA ASP A 3 13.74 -6.59 5.35
C ASP A 3 15.26 -6.86 5.45
N LEU A 4 15.91 -6.36 6.51
CA LEU A 4 17.35 -6.56 6.69
C LEU A 4 17.71 -8.02 6.91
N GLU A 5 16.83 -8.80 7.54
CA GLU A 5 17.04 -10.22 7.78
C GLU A 5 16.91 -11.05 6.50
N LEU A 6 15.97 -10.68 5.63
CA LEU A 6 15.62 -11.46 4.44
C LEU A 6 16.36 -11.01 3.18
N ARG A 7 16.89 -9.79 3.15
CA ARG A 7 17.56 -9.23 1.98
C ARG A 7 18.74 -10.11 1.50
N PRO A 8 19.59 -10.64 2.39
CA PRO A 8 20.67 -11.52 1.95
C PRO A 8 20.19 -12.81 1.30
N LEU A 9 18.92 -13.20 1.53
CA LEU A 9 18.31 -14.38 0.94
C LEU A 9 17.64 -14.08 -0.41
N GLY A 10 17.76 -12.85 -0.91
CA GLY A 10 17.11 -12.44 -2.15
C GLY A 10 15.63 -12.14 -2.01
N ILE A 11 15.15 -11.93 -0.78
CA ILE A 11 13.75 -11.66 -0.50
C ILE A 11 13.59 -10.15 -0.21
N ARG A 12 12.65 -9.52 -0.92
CA ARG A 12 12.32 -8.11 -0.71
C ARG A 12 11.10 -7.99 0.21
N VAL A 13 11.14 -7.02 1.11
CA VAL A 13 10.03 -6.74 2.03
C VAL A 13 9.72 -5.25 1.97
N ASN A 14 8.51 -4.93 1.58
CA ASN A 14 8.01 -3.56 1.52
C ASN A 14 6.65 -3.47 2.20
N ALA A 15 6.24 -2.28 2.54
CA ALA A 15 4.95 -2.03 3.15
C ALA A 15 4.24 -0.87 2.47
N VAL A 16 2.91 -0.92 2.44
CA VAL A 16 2.09 0.19 1.97
C VAL A 16 1.27 0.69 3.16
N ALA A 17 1.42 1.97 3.48
CA ALA A 17 0.67 2.61 4.55
C ALA A 17 -0.46 3.44 3.95
N SER A 18 -1.70 3.14 4.33
CA SER A 18 -2.87 3.89 3.86
C SER A 18 -3.59 4.53 5.05
N ALA A 19 -4.19 5.69 4.83
CA ALA A 19 -4.96 6.38 5.87
C ALA A 19 -6.39 5.86 5.94
N LEU A 20 -7.07 5.76 4.80
CA LEU A 20 -8.47 5.38 4.74
C LEU A 20 -8.73 4.69 3.40
N ILE A 21 -9.33 3.52 3.44
CA ILE A 21 -9.69 2.76 2.24
C ILE A 21 -11.20 2.82 2.03
N ASP A 22 -11.61 3.24 0.83
CA ASP A 22 -13.01 3.23 0.42
C ASP A 22 -13.39 1.83 -0.05
N ASN A 23 -14.12 1.11 0.79
CA ASN A 23 -14.66 -0.19 0.41
C ASN A 23 -16.13 -0.30 0.84
N VAL A 24 -16.83 -1.29 0.30
CA VAL A 24 -18.27 -1.47 0.54
C VAL A 24 -18.58 -1.63 2.02
N ARG A 25 -17.69 -2.27 2.78
CA ARG A 25 -17.87 -2.50 4.21
C ARG A 25 -17.80 -1.20 5.00
N ASN A 26 -16.85 -0.32 4.67
CA ASN A 26 -16.60 0.90 5.43
C ASN A 26 -17.48 2.07 4.99
N ARG A 27 -17.89 2.09 3.73
CA ARG A 27 -18.60 3.22 3.13
C ARG A 27 -19.82 3.70 3.93
N PRO A 28 -20.66 2.81 4.48
CA PRO A 28 -21.84 3.26 5.26
C PRO A 28 -21.50 3.99 6.56
N TYR A 29 -20.26 3.81 7.06
CA TYR A 29 -19.83 4.40 8.32
C TYR A 29 -18.99 5.66 8.14
N LEU A 30 -18.71 6.06 6.90
CA LEU A 30 -17.84 7.20 6.61
C LEU A 30 -18.67 8.45 6.33
N PRO A 31 -18.38 9.59 7.01
CA PRO A 31 -18.95 10.87 6.63
C PRO A 31 -18.57 11.22 5.17
N PRO A 32 -19.44 11.95 4.44
CA PRO A 32 -19.18 12.29 3.04
C PRO A 32 -17.85 13.02 2.79
N ASP A 33 -17.42 13.87 3.70
CA ASP A 33 -16.16 14.59 3.59
C ASP A 33 -14.95 13.66 3.72
N LEU A 34 -15.01 12.66 4.62
CA LEU A 34 -13.97 11.65 4.74
C LEU A 34 -13.99 10.69 3.55
N LEU A 35 -15.17 10.33 3.07
CA LEU A 35 -15.31 9.45 1.91
C LEU A 35 -14.68 10.06 0.66
N ALA A 36 -14.73 11.38 0.52
CA ALA A 36 -14.11 12.07 -0.62
C ALA A 36 -12.59 11.93 -0.64
N HIS A 37 -11.96 11.65 0.49
CA HIS A 37 -10.52 11.46 0.62
C HIS A 37 -10.12 9.99 0.76
N ALA A 38 -11.08 9.06 0.74
CA ALA A 38 -10.80 7.64 0.86
C ALA A 38 -10.15 7.12 -0.42
N ILE A 39 -9.27 6.13 -0.24
CA ILE A 39 -8.53 5.53 -1.35
C ILE A 39 -9.28 4.30 -1.84
N ALA A 40 -9.49 4.20 -3.15
CA ALA A 40 -10.10 3.01 -3.75
C ALA A 40 -9.20 1.79 -3.52
N PRO A 41 -9.77 0.62 -3.16
CA PRO A 41 -8.98 -0.61 -2.97
C PRO A 41 -8.14 -0.97 -4.20
N GLY A 42 -8.63 -0.71 -5.41
CA GLY A 42 -7.89 -0.96 -6.64
C GLY A 42 -6.60 -0.14 -6.75
N ALA A 43 -6.61 1.10 -6.25
CA ALA A 43 -5.42 1.95 -6.25
C ALA A 43 -4.33 1.38 -5.32
N ILE A 44 -4.72 0.84 -4.16
CA ILE A 44 -3.79 0.17 -3.25
C ILE A 44 -3.25 -1.11 -3.90
N ALA A 45 -4.13 -1.87 -4.54
CA ALA A 45 -3.74 -3.10 -5.22
C ALA A 45 -2.72 -2.83 -6.33
N ASP A 46 -2.88 -1.74 -7.08
CA ASP A 46 -1.93 -1.35 -8.14
C ASP A 46 -0.54 -1.07 -7.57
N ILE A 47 -0.45 -0.44 -6.40
CA ILE A 47 0.83 -0.19 -5.74
C ILE A 47 1.48 -1.52 -5.34
N ILE A 48 0.71 -2.44 -4.78
CA ILE A 48 1.22 -3.76 -4.38
C ILE A 48 1.72 -4.53 -5.60
N VAL A 49 0.96 -4.53 -6.70
CA VAL A 49 1.37 -5.18 -7.95
C VAL A 49 2.69 -4.60 -8.46
N TYR A 50 2.84 -3.28 -8.41
CA TYR A 50 4.11 -2.65 -8.78
C TYR A 50 5.26 -3.14 -7.91
N LEU A 51 5.06 -3.16 -6.57
CA LEU A 51 6.13 -3.52 -5.62
C LEU A 51 6.60 -4.97 -5.77
N VAL A 52 5.73 -5.88 -6.23
CA VAL A 52 6.12 -7.28 -6.46
C VAL A 52 6.60 -7.53 -7.89
N SER A 53 6.59 -6.51 -8.74
CA SER A 53 7.01 -6.64 -10.14
C SER A 53 8.53 -6.52 -10.30
N ASP A 54 9.04 -6.93 -11.46
CA ASP A 54 10.45 -6.77 -11.81
C ASP A 54 10.85 -5.30 -11.90
N ALA A 55 9.91 -4.41 -12.24
CA ALA A 55 10.18 -2.97 -12.29
C ALA A 55 10.63 -2.41 -10.94
N ALA A 56 10.18 -3.03 -9.84
CA ALA A 56 10.55 -2.63 -8.49
C ALA A 56 11.67 -3.48 -7.90
N ALA A 57 12.43 -4.20 -8.71
CA ALA A 57 13.46 -5.11 -8.25
C ALA A 57 14.46 -4.49 -7.26
N PRO A 58 14.92 -3.22 -7.42
CA PRO A 58 15.84 -2.62 -6.44
C PRO A 58 15.16 -2.09 -5.19
N VAL A 59 13.83 -2.19 -5.07
CA VAL A 59 13.09 -1.61 -3.93
C VAL A 59 12.90 -2.64 -2.83
N SER A 60 13.47 -2.38 -1.66
CA SER A 60 13.26 -3.21 -0.47
C SER A 60 13.42 -2.34 0.77
N GLY A 61 12.68 -2.66 1.82
CA GLY A 61 12.68 -1.89 3.06
C GLY A 61 11.88 -0.60 2.98
N ALA A 62 11.10 -0.39 1.93
CA ALA A 62 10.32 0.82 1.74
C ALA A 62 8.99 0.75 2.48
N VAL A 63 8.56 1.91 3.02
CA VAL A 63 7.20 2.14 3.46
C VAL A 63 6.62 3.18 2.51
N VAL A 64 5.66 2.79 1.69
CA VAL A 64 5.07 3.65 0.67
C VAL A 64 3.79 4.27 1.23
N PRO A 65 3.80 5.59 1.50
CA PRO A 65 2.56 6.26 1.94
C PRO A 65 1.59 6.35 0.77
N ALA A 66 0.37 5.89 1.00
CA ALA A 66 -0.70 5.92 0.02
C ALA A 66 -1.94 6.54 0.68
N TYR A 67 -1.84 7.84 0.96
CA TYR A 67 -2.84 8.56 1.74
C TYR A 67 -3.93 9.21 0.86
N GLY A 68 -3.79 9.10 -0.44
CA GLY A 68 -4.70 9.74 -1.38
C GLY A 68 -4.28 11.15 -1.74
N ALA A 69 -5.06 11.77 -2.60
CA ALA A 69 -4.80 13.12 -3.06
C ALA A 69 -5.67 14.13 -2.29
#